data_f724b8ca483334922f46dc56ce504926
#
_entry.id   f724b8ca483334922f46dc56ce504926
#
_cell.length_a   1.000
_cell.length_b   1.000
_cell.length_c   1.000
_cell.angle_alpha   90.00
_cell.angle_beta   90.00
_cell.angle_gamma   90.00
#
_symmetry.space_group_name_H-M   'P 1'
#
loop_
_entity.id
_entity.type
_entity.pdbx_description
1 polymer ?
#
loop_
_entity_poly.entity_id
_entity_poly.type
_entity_poly.pdbx_seq_one_letter_code
_entity_poly.pdbx_strand_id
1 'polypeptide(L)'
;NKIFDMIDAVALHQQKKALDLYYDLLALKEAPMRILFLLSSQFQRLMIVKSMTNQGFGNKEIASKAGCPEWAVRKYQSQSRAFSMDQLKQAIRDGVEYETSVKTGHMNDQMAVELFLVQYSAGK
;
A
#
# COMPACT_ATOMS: atom_id res chain seq x y z
N ASN A 1 -12.34 9.11 1.51
CA ASN A 1 -11.75 8.59 2.74
C ASN A 1 -10.24 8.83 2.73
N LYS A 2 -9.71 9.49 3.76
CA LYS A 2 -8.29 9.89 3.82
C LYS A 2 -7.33 8.72 3.74
N ILE A 3 -7.68 7.56 4.28
CA ILE A 3 -6.82 6.38 4.22
C ILE A 3 -6.66 5.91 2.77
N PHE A 4 -7.76 5.79 2.04
CA PHE A 4 -7.69 5.37 0.65
C PHE A 4 -7.04 6.43 -0.23
N ASP A 5 -7.28 7.71 0.05
CA ASP A 5 -6.62 8.80 -0.68
C ASP A 5 -5.10 8.78 -0.46
N MET A 6 -4.66 8.47 0.76
CA MET A 6 -3.24 8.32 1.08
C MET A 6 -2.63 7.14 0.32
N ILE A 7 -3.32 5.99 0.28
CA ILE A 7 -2.86 4.82 -0.45
C ILE A 7 -2.75 5.13 -1.95
N ASP A 8 -3.75 5.82 -2.51
CA ASP A 8 -3.72 6.25 -3.91
C ASP A 8 -2.53 7.18 -4.19
N ALA A 9 -2.25 8.10 -3.27
CA ALA A 9 -1.12 9.01 -3.40
C ALA A 9 0.21 8.27 -3.40
N VAL A 10 0.36 7.23 -2.57
CA VAL A 10 1.56 6.38 -2.57
C VAL A 10 1.71 5.71 -3.94
N ALA A 11 0.64 5.10 -4.44
CA ALA A 11 0.68 4.40 -5.73
C ALA A 11 0.97 5.33 -6.91
N LEU A 12 0.58 6.60 -6.80
CA LEU A 12 0.84 7.61 -7.83
C LEU A 12 2.18 8.34 -7.63
N HIS A 13 2.98 7.92 -6.66
CA HIS A 13 4.26 8.56 -6.32
C HIS A 13 4.12 10.05 -5.96
N GLN A 14 3.01 10.40 -5.34
CA GLN A 14 2.74 11.74 -4.82
C GLN A 14 3.13 11.80 -3.35
N GLN A 15 4.43 11.85 -3.08
CA GLN A 15 4.98 11.71 -1.74
C GLN A 15 4.48 12.79 -0.78
N LYS A 16 4.51 14.05 -1.19
CA LYS A 16 4.04 15.13 -0.32
C LYS A 16 2.59 14.95 0.09
N LYS A 17 1.74 14.61 -0.88
CA LYS A 17 0.32 14.38 -0.61
C LYS A 17 0.11 13.19 0.32
N ALA A 18 0.86 12.11 0.12
CA ALA A 18 0.77 10.93 0.96
C ALA A 18 1.14 11.25 2.40
N LEU A 19 2.23 11.97 2.62
CA LEU A 19 2.67 12.37 3.96
C LEU A 19 1.71 13.36 4.61
N ASP A 20 1.20 14.35 3.87
CA ASP A 20 0.22 15.30 4.41
C ASP A 20 -1.04 14.57 4.88
N LEU A 21 -1.53 13.62 4.11
CA LEU A 21 -2.69 12.82 4.49
C LEU A 21 -2.39 11.92 5.70
N TYR A 22 -1.18 11.37 5.78
CA TYR A 22 -0.76 10.60 6.95
C TYR A 22 -0.79 11.46 8.21
N TYR A 23 -0.22 12.66 8.16
CA TYR A 23 -0.24 13.55 9.31
C TYR A 23 -1.65 13.97 9.70
N ASP A 24 -2.55 14.15 8.73
CA ASP A 24 -3.97 14.39 9.02
C ASP A 24 -4.59 13.21 9.76
N LEU A 25 -4.28 11.99 9.34
CA LEU A 25 -4.78 10.78 10.00
C LEU A 25 -4.28 10.66 11.43
N LEU A 26 -3.01 11.01 11.67
CA LEU A 26 -2.45 11.04 13.04
C LEU A 26 -3.18 12.07 13.90
N ALA A 27 -3.48 13.24 13.34
CA ALA A 27 -4.23 14.27 14.04
C ALA A 27 -5.64 13.80 14.40
N LEU A 28 -6.22 12.92 13.60
CA LEU A 28 -7.51 12.28 13.88
C LEU A 28 -7.40 11.07 14.81
N LYS A 29 -6.21 10.82 15.33
CA LYS A 29 -5.89 9.73 16.27
C LYS A 29 -6.07 8.33 15.68
N GLU A 30 -5.89 8.21 14.37
CA GLU A 30 -5.81 6.90 13.74
C GLU A 30 -4.54 6.17 14.18
N ALA A 31 -4.66 4.87 14.45
CA ALA A 31 -3.53 4.07 14.91
C ALA A 31 -2.52 3.85 13.77
N PRO A 32 -1.24 4.19 13.97
CA PRO A 32 -0.23 3.97 12.91
C PRO A 32 -0.16 2.53 12.43
N MET A 33 -0.27 1.56 13.32
CA MET A 33 -0.18 0.14 12.93
C MET A 33 -1.36 -0.30 12.08
N ARG A 34 -2.55 0.31 12.27
CA ARG A 34 -3.70 0.06 11.40
C ARG A 34 -3.45 0.63 10.01
N ILE A 35 -2.85 1.81 9.93
CA ILE A 35 -2.47 2.43 8.66
C ILE A 35 -1.46 1.54 7.93
N LEU A 36 -0.45 1.05 8.62
CA LEU A 36 0.55 0.15 8.02
C LEU A 36 -0.09 -1.13 7.51
N PHE A 37 -0.99 -1.71 8.29
CA PHE A 37 -1.73 -2.92 7.88
C PHE A 37 -2.49 -2.68 6.57
N LEU A 38 -3.21 -1.57 6.46
CA LEU A 38 -3.99 -1.25 5.27
C LEU A 38 -3.09 -1.00 4.05
N LEU A 39 -1.95 -0.33 4.26
CA LEU A 39 -0.95 -0.14 3.20
C LEU A 39 -0.41 -1.49 2.71
N SER A 40 0.01 -2.34 3.63
CA SER A 40 0.54 -3.67 3.28
C SER A 40 -0.51 -4.51 2.55
N SER A 41 -1.75 -4.46 3.01
CA SER A 41 -2.85 -5.18 2.37
C SER A 41 -3.07 -4.71 0.94
N GLN A 42 -2.94 -3.41 0.70
CA GLN A 42 -3.09 -2.87 -0.65
C GLN A 42 -1.95 -3.33 -1.56
N PHE A 43 -0.71 -3.36 -1.07
CA PHE A 43 0.41 -3.88 -1.85
C PHE A 43 0.23 -5.37 -2.19
N GLN A 44 -0.29 -6.17 -1.25
CA GLN A 44 -0.64 -7.57 -1.52
C GLN A 44 -1.68 -7.66 -2.63
N ARG A 45 -2.72 -6.83 -2.57
CA ARG A 45 -3.76 -6.78 -3.58
C ARG A 45 -3.20 -6.39 -4.95
N LEU A 46 -2.34 -5.37 -4.99
CA LEU A 46 -1.70 -4.95 -6.24
C LEU A 46 -0.84 -6.05 -6.83
N MET A 47 -0.15 -6.82 -5.99
CA MET A 47 0.66 -7.95 -6.45
C MET A 47 -0.21 -9.01 -7.13
N ILE A 48 -1.33 -9.38 -6.50
CA ILE A 48 -2.28 -10.35 -7.05
C ILE A 48 -2.84 -9.85 -8.39
N VAL A 49 -3.29 -8.60 -8.41
CA VAL A 49 -3.87 -7.98 -9.61
C VAL A 49 -2.85 -7.98 -10.75
N LYS A 50 -1.62 -7.56 -10.48
CA LYS A 50 -0.55 -7.52 -11.49
C LYS A 50 -0.25 -8.91 -12.04
N SER A 51 -0.06 -9.88 -11.16
CA SER A 51 0.26 -11.25 -11.53
C SER A 51 -0.84 -11.87 -12.40
N MET A 52 -2.08 -11.76 -11.99
CA MET A 52 -3.21 -12.34 -12.71
C MET A 52 -3.47 -11.63 -14.04
N THR A 53 -3.31 -10.31 -14.08
CA THR A 53 -3.42 -9.54 -15.32
C THR A 53 -2.38 -10.02 -16.33
N ASN A 54 -1.14 -10.22 -15.88
CA ASN A 54 -0.06 -10.71 -16.75
C ASN A 54 -0.30 -12.12 -17.25
N GLN A 55 -1.05 -12.93 -16.51
CA GLN A 55 -1.42 -14.28 -16.89
C GLN A 55 -2.67 -14.35 -17.78
N GLY A 56 -3.32 -13.22 -18.02
CA GLY A 56 -4.47 -13.14 -18.92
C GLY A 56 -5.82 -13.43 -18.28
N PHE A 57 -5.92 -13.47 -16.96
CA PHE A 57 -7.19 -13.66 -16.27
C PHE A 57 -8.14 -12.48 -16.50
N GLY A 58 -9.44 -12.75 -16.52
CA GLY A 58 -10.47 -11.71 -16.63
C GLY A 58 -10.67 -10.96 -15.32
N ASN A 59 -11.25 -9.75 -15.42
CA ASN A 59 -11.42 -8.89 -14.26
C ASN A 59 -12.28 -9.50 -13.15
N LYS A 60 -13.27 -10.31 -13.50
CA LYS A 60 -14.12 -10.98 -12.51
C LYS A 60 -13.31 -11.95 -11.63
N GLU A 61 -12.44 -12.73 -12.25
CA GLU A 61 -11.57 -13.69 -11.53
C GLU A 61 -10.54 -12.95 -10.69
N ILE A 62 -9.96 -11.89 -11.26
CA ILE A 62 -8.98 -11.05 -10.53
C ILE A 62 -9.63 -10.46 -9.28
N ALA A 63 -10.84 -9.89 -9.42
CA ALA A 63 -11.57 -9.31 -8.29
C ALA A 63 -11.80 -10.32 -7.18
N SER A 64 -12.19 -11.54 -7.55
CA SER A 64 -12.42 -12.61 -6.58
C SER A 64 -11.15 -12.96 -5.80
N LYS A 65 -10.02 -13.12 -6.48
CA LYS A 65 -8.74 -13.46 -5.84
C LYS A 65 -8.16 -12.31 -5.04
N ALA A 66 -8.27 -11.09 -5.55
CA ALA A 66 -7.73 -9.90 -4.88
C ALA A 66 -8.59 -9.44 -3.71
N GLY A 67 -9.82 -9.95 -3.61
CA GLY A 67 -10.73 -9.55 -2.54
C GLY A 67 -11.24 -8.13 -2.70
N CYS A 68 -11.55 -7.72 -3.94
CA CYS A 68 -12.06 -6.38 -4.22
C CYS A 68 -13.26 -6.44 -5.17
N PRO A 69 -14.05 -5.36 -5.26
CA PRO A 69 -15.12 -5.28 -6.25
C PRO A 69 -14.55 -5.30 -7.67
N GLU A 70 -15.29 -5.86 -8.61
CA GLU A 70 -14.85 -5.94 -10.00
C GLU A 70 -14.56 -4.54 -10.58
N TRP A 71 -15.36 -3.53 -10.23
CA TRP A 71 -15.15 -2.16 -10.70
C TRP A 71 -13.81 -1.57 -10.26
N ALA A 72 -13.22 -2.07 -9.16
CA ALA A 72 -11.94 -1.58 -8.64
C ALA A 72 -10.73 -2.17 -9.37
N VAL A 73 -10.90 -3.25 -10.13
CA VAL A 73 -9.78 -3.95 -10.76
C VAL A 73 -9.00 -3.04 -11.71
N ARG A 74 -9.68 -2.25 -12.53
CA ARG A 74 -9.03 -1.31 -13.45
C ARG A 74 -8.13 -0.31 -12.74
N LYS A 75 -8.62 0.24 -11.63
CA LYS A 75 -7.86 1.18 -10.81
C LYS A 75 -6.60 0.50 -10.27
N TYR A 76 -6.74 -0.71 -9.74
CA TYR A 76 -5.62 -1.44 -9.17
C TYR A 76 -4.64 -1.93 -10.23
N GLN A 77 -5.13 -2.28 -11.43
CA GLN A 77 -4.24 -2.56 -12.56
C GLN A 77 -3.37 -1.34 -12.89
N SER A 78 -3.98 -0.16 -12.93
CA SER A 78 -3.26 1.09 -13.18
C SER A 78 -2.23 1.37 -12.08
N GLN A 79 -2.61 1.24 -10.83
CA GLN A 79 -1.70 1.44 -9.70
C GLN A 79 -0.55 0.43 -9.71
N SER A 80 -0.84 -0.83 -10.05
CA SER A 80 0.19 -1.88 -10.07
C SER A 80 1.26 -1.63 -11.13
N ARG A 81 0.95 -0.87 -12.17
CA ARG A 81 1.93 -0.51 -13.19
C ARG A 81 3.00 0.45 -12.69
N ALA A 82 2.74 1.15 -11.58
CA ALA A 82 3.71 2.06 -10.97
C ALA A 82 4.84 1.31 -10.26
N PHE A 83 4.70 0.01 -10.04
CA PHE A 83 5.65 -0.82 -9.33
C PHE A 83 5.99 -2.07 -10.13
N SER A 84 7.26 -2.51 -10.06
CA SER A 84 7.63 -3.83 -10.56
C SER A 84 7.10 -4.89 -9.60
N MET A 85 7.04 -6.14 -10.05
CA MET A 85 6.67 -7.25 -9.18
C MET A 85 7.63 -7.35 -7.98
N ASP A 86 8.93 -7.14 -8.21
CA ASP A 86 9.93 -7.18 -7.14
C ASP A 86 9.70 -6.07 -6.11
N GLN A 87 9.34 -4.87 -6.57
CA GLN A 87 9.01 -3.76 -5.66
C GLN A 87 7.77 -4.07 -4.81
N LEU A 88 6.75 -4.68 -5.40
CA LEU A 88 5.55 -5.08 -4.66
C LEU A 88 5.87 -6.14 -3.60
N LYS A 89 6.68 -7.13 -3.96
CA LYS A 89 7.14 -8.16 -3.01
C LYS A 89 7.96 -7.54 -1.88
N GLN A 90 8.84 -6.61 -2.21
CA GLN A 90 9.67 -5.94 -1.21
C GLN A 90 8.81 -5.10 -0.26
N ALA A 91 7.80 -4.40 -0.77
CA ALA A 91 6.89 -3.62 0.06
C ALA A 91 6.17 -4.49 1.09
N ILE A 92 5.73 -5.68 0.67
CA ILE A 92 5.08 -6.64 1.56
C ILE A 92 6.05 -7.11 2.64
N ARG A 93 7.29 -7.44 2.27
CA ARG A 93 8.33 -7.85 3.23
C ARG A 93 8.66 -6.72 4.21
N ASP A 94 8.81 -5.49 3.71
CA ASP A 94 9.12 -4.33 4.54
C ASP A 94 7.99 -4.05 5.53
N GLY A 95 6.75 -4.20 5.10
CA GLY A 95 5.59 -4.03 5.98
C GLY A 95 5.64 -4.98 7.18
N VAL A 96 5.97 -6.26 6.94
CA VAL A 96 6.14 -7.25 8.00
C VAL A 96 7.30 -6.90 8.91
N GLU A 97 8.43 -6.50 8.33
CA GLU A 97 9.63 -6.16 9.08
C GLU A 97 9.42 -4.92 9.97
N TYR A 98 8.77 -3.88 9.45
CA TYR A 98 8.44 -2.70 10.25
C TYR A 98 7.48 -3.04 11.39
N GLU A 99 6.47 -3.86 11.12
CA GLU A 99 5.53 -4.31 12.16
C GLU A 99 6.29 -5.05 13.28
N THR A 100 7.16 -5.96 12.92
CA THR A 100 7.99 -6.70 13.88
C THR A 100 8.88 -5.75 14.69
N SER A 101 9.52 -4.79 14.03
CA SER A 101 10.39 -3.82 14.69
C SER A 101 9.63 -2.98 15.71
N VAL A 102 8.41 -2.60 15.41
CA VAL A 102 7.56 -1.87 16.36
C VAL A 102 7.17 -2.76 17.54
N LYS A 103 6.74 -3.99 17.26
CA LYS A 103 6.31 -4.94 18.31
C LYS A 103 7.43 -5.32 19.26
N THR A 104 8.67 -5.36 18.77
CA THR A 104 9.85 -5.70 19.58
C THR A 104 10.52 -4.48 20.20
N GLY A 105 9.94 -3.29 20.04
CA GLY A 105 10.46 -2.07 20.67
C GLY A 105 11.65 -1.43 19.98
N HIS A 106 12.02 -1.89 18.78
CA HIS A 106 13.18 -1.35 18.04
C HIS A 106 12.83 -0.10 17.23
N MET A 107 11.55 0.18 17.04
CA MET A 107 11.12 1.31 16.23
C MET A 107 9.81 1.89 16.76
N ASN A 108 9.70 3.22 16.71
CA ASN A 108 8.46 3.94 17.01
C ASN A 108 7.44 3.66 15.91
N ASP A 109 6.17 3.47 16.27
CA ASP A 109 5.12 3.11 15.32
C ASP A 109 4.87 4.19 14.27
N GLN A 110 4.86 5.47 14.66
CA GLN A 110 4.67 6.57 13.72
C GLN A 110 5.82 6.67 12.72
N MET A 111 7.05 6.45 13.19
CA MET A 111 8.25 6.46 12.34
C MET A 111 8.23 5.30 11.35
N ALA A 112 7.77 4.13 11.77
CA ALA A 112 7.69 2.96 10.88
C ALA A 112 6.80 3.24 9.67
N VAL A 113 5.62 3.82 9.90
CA VAL A 113 4.70 4.18 8.82
C VAL A 113 5.28 5.28 7.94
N GLU A 114 5.89 6.29 8.55
CA GLU A 114 6.49 7.40 7.80
C GLU A 114 7.60 6.90 6.87
N LEU A 115 8.48 6.03 7.35
CA LEU A 115 9.54 5.44 6.53
C LEU A 115 8.96 4.61 5.37
N PHE A 116 7.94 3.82 5.65
CA PHE A 116 7.27 3.05 4.61
C PHE A 116 6.69 3.96 3.53
N LEU A 117 5.99 5.02 3.95
CA LEU A 117 5.39 5.98 3.01
C LEU A 117 6.46 6.69 2.17
N VAL A 118 7.54 7.12 2.80
CA VAL A 118 8.65 7.80 2.09
C VAL A 118 9.25 6.87 1.05
N GLN A 119 9.50 5.64 1.41
CA GLN A 119 10.13 4.67 0.51
C GLN A 119 9.28 4.36 -0.71
N TYR A 120 7.98 4.09 -0.51
CA TYR A 120 7.12 3.61 -1.58
C TYR A 120 6.37 4.70 -2.33
N SER A 121 6.37 5.94 -1.85
CA SER A 121 5.83 7.10 -2.57
C SER A 121 6.89 7.89 -3.33
N ALA A 122 8.15 7.54 -3.19
CA ALA A 122 9.23 8.23 -3.89
C ALA A 122 9.09 8.05 -5.40
N GLY A 123 9.24 9.15 -6.13
CA GLY A 123 9.35 9.10 -7.57
C GLY A 123 10.70 8.50 -7.98
N LYS A 124 10.81 8.18 -9.25
CA LYS A 124 12.06 7.63 -9.78
C LYS A 124 13.13 8.72 -9.93
#